data_b01fffa6b7030fd6731b7fea8de5c2ff
#
_entry.id   b01fffa6b7030fd6731b7fea8de5c2ff
#
_cell.length_a   1.000
_cell.length_b   1.000
_cell.length_c   1.000
_cell.angle_alpha   90.00
_cell.angle_beta   90.00
_cell.angle_gamma   90.00
#
_symmetry.space_group_name_H-M   'P 1'
#
loop_
_entity.id
_entity.type
_entity.pdbx_description
1 polymer ?
#
loop_
_entity_poly.entity_id
_entity_poly.type
_entity_poly.pdbx_seq_one_letter_code
_entity_poly.pdbx_strand_id
1 'polypeptide(L)'
;MDALRRSRRDLLGLLGVGLAGALAGCEGDGETNDPTSSDAPTTDSPTTDPTPTSTPDPPGGGTLSASNGIPGDGFGSAAAIGDAVFVGAPGAGSDESGRLDAFEWNGADWTGVATLGPSDGETGDRFGSALAVDGDTLLVGAYGWAPGSDGPDTDAAGAAYVFERAGGEWAEQTRLVPDDGDAYDRFGYSLALDDGTALIGAFNDEDPHGDSAGAAYVFERTGGSWSQQAKLTAEDGDEQDYFGRSVDLDGDRALIGARRATTLLGGEKAGAAYVFERSGETWSQQQKFWPHDTDTWDRFGEAVALDGETALVGAYGDEDPVGDGRFEGAGSAYVFERRDVRWRQQAKLAAEGIEPNDAFGLAVALDGGTALVGAPNHDIQGVEDAGRAYVFEQDGTEWTESDSYSAATPTENGRFGVAVELGSGLAVVGAPGADDDPEVPGSAFVLER
;
A
#
# COMPACT_ATOMS: atom_id res chain seq x y z
N MET A 1 42.87 6.79 2.95
CA MET A 1 42.01 7.60 2.08
C MET A 1 40.80 7.95 2.88
N ASP A 2 41.00 8.88 3.81
CA ASP A 2 39.95 9.46 4.64
C ASP A 2 39.78 10.89 4.17
N ALA A 3 38.64 11.18 3.61
CA ALA A 3 38.03 12.53 3.57
C ALA A 3 36.75 12.49 2.77
N LEU A 4 35.69 13.04 3.37
CA LEU A 4 34.36 13.36 2.83
C LEU A 4 33.21 12.46 3.33
N ARG A 5 32.99 12.49 4.64
CA ARG A 5 31.67 12.41 5.22
C ARG A 5 31.40 13.75 5.92
N ARG A 6 30.81 14.70 5.21
CA ARG A 6 30.19 15.89 5.80
C ARG A 6 28.68 15.73 5.71
N SER A 7 28.05 15.70 6.86
CA SER A 7 26.60 15.67 7.05
C SER A 7 25.95 16.92 6.43
N ARG A 8 24.77 16.79 5.85
CA ARG A 8 23.94 17.87 5.26
C ARG A 8 23.65 19.04 6.21
N ARG A 9 23.78 18.87 7.51
CA ARG A 9 23.63 19.93 8.52
C ARG A 9 24.64 21.06 8.39
N ASP A 10 25.80 20.81 7.78
CA ASP A 10 26.86 21.79 7.62
C ASP A 10 26.69 22.71 6.39
N LEU A 11 25.75 22.43 5.49
CA LEU A 11 25.52 23.22 4.27
C LEU A 11 24.50 24.38 4.44
N LEU A 12 23.67 24.33 5.48
CA LEU A 12 22.67 25.37 5.76
C LEU A 12 23.21 26.55 6.62
N GLY A 13 24.43 26.46 7.09
CA GLY A 13 25.08 27.46 7.94
C GLY A 13 25.82 28.59 7.21
N LEU A 14 25.86 28.62 5.87
CA LEU A 14 26.78 29.49 5.12
C LEU A 14 26.13 30.54 4.21
N LEU A 15 24.81 30.82 4.32
CA LEU A 15 24.14 31.88 3.56
C LEU A 15 23.31 32.80 4.50
N GLY A 16 23.97 33.46 5.40
CA GLY A 16 23.37 34.45 6.31
C GLY A 16 24.35 35.48 6.82
N VAL A 17 24.91 36.29 5.94
CA VAL A 17 25.62 37.53 6.35
C VAL A 17 25.13 38.67 5.49
N GLY A 18 24.48 39.64 6.14
CA GLY A 18 24.45 41.02 5.70
C GLY A 18 23.08 41.67 5.63
N LEU A 19 22.64 42.34 6.68
CA LEU A 19 22.55 43.82 6.71
C LEU A 19 22.09 44.31 8.09
N ALA A 20 22.96 45.15 8.65
CA ALA A 20 22.77 45.84 9.91
C ALA A 20 21.79 47.03 9.80
N GLY A 21 21.09 47.32 10.87
CA GLY A 21 20.34 48.56 11.01
C GLY A 21 19.98 48.77 12.51
N ALA A 22 20.71 49.72 13.13
CA ALA A 22 20.65 50.08 14.50
C ALA A 22 19.38 50.80 14.93
N LEU A 23 19.04 50.74 16.22
CA LEU A 23 18.95 51.87 17.19
C LEU A 23 18.31 51.49 18.52
N ALA A 24 19.10 51.77 19.60
CA ALA A 24 18.78 52.34 20.90
C ALA A 24 17.56 51.77 21.69
N GLY A 25 17.67 51.31 22.89
CA GLY A 25 18.34 51.75 24.10
C GLY A 25 17.32 51.95 25.19
N CYS A 26 17.47 51.29 26.34
CA CYS A 26 17.33 51.92 27.67
C CYS A 26 17.51 50.86 28.77
N GLU A 27 18.30 51.25 29.74
CA GLU A 27 18.73 50.58 30.95
C GLU A 27 17.61 50.42 31.99
N GLY A 28 17.81 49.47 32.92
CA GLY A 28 17.05 49.38 34.15
C GLY A 28 17.50 48.21 35.02
N ASP A 29 18.35 48.57 36.02
CA ASP A 29 18.96 47.72 37.04
C ASP A 29 17.96 47.02 37.98
N GLY A 30 18.45 45.94 38.62
CA GLY A 30 17.88 45.56 39.92
C GLY A 30 17.95 44.10 40.33
N GLU A 31 19.10 43.73 40.95
CA GLU A 31 19.31 42.87 42.14
C GLU A 31 18.58 41.53 42.36
N THR A 32 19.40 40.50 42.40
CA THR A 32 19.57 39.39 43.38
C THR A 32 18.38 38.96 44.22
N ASN A 33 18.07 37.66 44.19
CA ASN A 33 18.13 36.75 45.37
C ASN A 33 17.73 35.33 45.00
N ASP A 34 18.70 34.40 45.16
CA ASP A 34 18.44 32.99 45.45
C ASP A 34 18.10 32.88 46.94
N PRO A 35 17.20 32.03 47.42
CA PRO A 35 17.56 30.64 47.66
C PRO A 35 16.44 29.58 47.65
N THR A 36 16.90 28.34 47.63
CA THR A 36 16.30 27.11 48.19
C THR A 36 15.31 26.30 47.38
N SER A 37 15.86 25.19 46.95
CA SER A 37 15.32 23.84 46.90
C SER A 37 13.92 23.63 47.48
N SER A 38 13.03 23.11 46.67
CA SER A 38 12.03 22.16 47.14
C SER A 38 11.64 21.22 45.98
N ASP A 39 11.96 19.96 46.18
CA ASP A 39 11.47 18.83 45.42
C ASP A 39 9.94 18.88 45.29
N ALA A 40 9.44 18.96 44.11
CA ALA A 40 8.05 18.61 43.83
C ALA A 40 8.06 17.35 42.93
N PRO A 41 7.26 16.34 43.26
CA PRO A 41 7.20 15.13 42.48
C PRO A 41 6.60 15.44 41.09
N THR A 42 7.28 15.03 40.04
CA THR A 42 6.73 14.93 38.70
C THR A 42 5.59 13.93 38.77
N THR A 43 4.37 14.41 38.76
CA THR A 43 3.23 13.58 38.42
C THR A 43 3.23 13.43 36.88
N ASP A 44 3.71 12.31 36.43
CA ASP A 44 3.34 11.81 35.12
C ASP A 44 1.81 11.74 35.06
N SER A 45 1.23 12.64 34.30
CA SER A 45 -0.14 12.47 33.87
C SER A 45 -0.09 11.42 32.75
N PRO A 46 -0.79 10.29 32.90
CA PRO A 46 -0.97 9.41 31.77
C PRO A 46 -1.69 10.22 30.68
N THR A 47 -1.08 10.34 29.52
CA THR A 47 -1.77 10.69 28.28
C THR A 47 -2.86 9.66 28.12
N THR A 48 -4.09 10.05 28.41
CA THR A 48 -5.25 9.24 28.07
C THR A 48 -5.36 9.30 26.56
N ASP A 49 -4.96 8.21 25.93
CA ASP A 49 -5.36 7.88 24.57
C ASP A 49 -6.87 8.18 24.45
N PRO A 50 -7.33 8.95 23.46
CA PRO A 50 -8.76 9.17 23.30
C PRO A 50 -9.40 7.80 23.14
N THR A 51 -10.27 7.44 24.07
CA THR A 51 -11.02 6.19 24.05
C THR A 51 -11.68 6.13 22.67
N PRO A 52 -11.39 5.13 21.82
CA PRO A 52 -12.09 4.99 20.56
C PRO A 52 -13.57 4.91 20.91
N THR A 53 -14.32 5.89 20.47
CA THR A 53 -15.78 5.81 20.47
C THR A 53 -16.10 4.68 19.54
N SER A 54 -16.53 3.53 20.07
CA SER A 54 -17.16 2.49 19.27
C SER A 54 -18.41 3.12 18.69
N THR A 55 -18.27 3.74 17.53
CA THR A 55 -19.42 4.05 16.68
C THR A 55 -20.10 2.72 16.37
N PRO A 56 -21.41 2.59 16.55
CA PRO A 56 -22.13 1.41 16.09
C PRO A 56 -21.83 1.23 14.60
N ASP A 57 -21.62 -0.01 14.17
CA ASP A 57 -21.42 -0.34 12.76
C ASP A 57 -22.42 0.43 11.92
N PRO A 58 -21.98 1.26 10.94
CA PRO A 58 -22.91 1.99 10.09
C PRO A 58 -23.82 0.99 9.36
N PRO A 59 -25.06 1.36 9.01
CA PRO A 59 -25.92 0.50 8.21
C PRO A 59 -25.20 0.15 6.90
N GLY A 60 -24.82 -1.14 6.72
CA GLY A 60 -24.00 -1.64 5.60
C GLY A 60 -22.57 -2.02 5.98
N GLY A 61 -22.04 -1.55 7.11
CA GLY A 61 -20.76 -2.01 7.65
C GLY A 61 -20.87 -3.43 8.21
N GLY A 62 -19.73 -4.15 8.26
CA GLY A 62 -19.72 -5.49 8.84
C GLY A 62 -18.36 -6.17 8.76
N THR A 63 -18.21 -7.22 9.56
CA THR A 63 -17.04 -8.09 9.53
C THR A 63 -17.29 -9.24 8.57
N LEU A 64 -16.41 -9.42 7.62
CA LEU A 64 -16.38 -10.56 6.70
C LEU A 64 -15.45 -11.63 7.26
N SER A 65 -15.89 -12.87 7.18
CA SER A 65 -15.10 -14.01 7.59
C SER A 65 -15.21 -15.11 6.54
N ALA A 66 -14.12 -15.81 6.31
CA ALA A 66 -14.10 -16.92 5.38
C ALA A 66 -15.09 -18.00 5.78
N SER A 67 -15.85 -18.52 4.83
CA SER A 67 -16.88 -19.55 5.07
C SER A 67 -16.32 -20.86 5.62
N ASN A 68 -15.06 -21.16 5.31
CA ASN A 68 -14.31 -22.33 5.78
C ASN A 68 -12.91 -21.90 6.26
N GLY A 69 -12.78 -20.68 6.83
CA GLY A 69 -11.51 -20.13 7.29
C GLY A 69 -10.83 -21.01 8.30
N ILE A 70 -9.57 -21.26 8.09
CA ILE A 70 -8.67 -21.84 9.07
C ILE A 70 -7.62 -20.79 9.41
N PRO A 71 -7.16 -20.72 10.65
CA PRO A 71 -6.06 -19.84 11.02
C PRO A 71 -4.85 -20.07 10.11
N GLY A 72 -4.22 -18.97 9.67
CA GLY A 72 -3.08 -19.00 8.75
C GLY A 72 -3.45 -19.09 7.26
N ASP A 73 -4.75 -19.05 6.89
CA ASP A 73 -5.15 -18.98 5.48
C ASP A 73 -4.95 -17.59 4.84
N GLY A 74 -4.62 -16.58 5.66
CA GLY A 74 -4.37 -15.22 5.19
C GLY A 74 -5.62 -14.52 4.64
N PHE A 75 -6.83 -14.91 5.07
CA PHE A 75 -8.05 -14.21 4.65
C PHE A 75 -8.01 -12.74 5.07
N GLY A 76 -8.16 -11.83 4.12
CA GLY A 76 -7.98 -10.39 4.33
C GLY A 76 -6.62 -9.86 3.84
N SER A 77 -5.77 -10.70 3.22
CA SER A 77 -4.48 -10.24 2.65
C SER A 77 -4.66 -9.33 1.44
N ALA A 78 -5.77 -9.46 0.72
CA ALA A 78 -6.15 -8.63 -0.42
C ALA A 78 -7.66 -8.41 -0.42
N ALA A 79 -8.10 -7.27 -0.94
CA ALA A 79 -9.51 -6.95 -1.11
C ALA A 79 -9.74 -6.20 -2.43
N ALA A 80 -10.96 -6.31 -2.98
CA ALA A 80 -11.41 -5.51 -4.11
C ALA A 80 -12.91 -5.24 -3.97
N ILE A 81 -13.36 -4.07 -4.43
CA ILE A 81 -14.76 -3.60 -4.36
C ILE A 81 -15.32 -3.42 -5.76
N GLY A 82 -16.38 -4.16 -6.08
CA GLY A 82 -17.21 -3.99 -7.26
C GLY A 82 -18.68 -4.07 -6.88
N ASP A 83 -19.49 -4.81 -7.66
CA ASP A 83 -20.86 -5.18 -7.27
C ASP A 83 -20.89 -6.13 -6.05
N ALA A 84 -19.76 -6.77 -5.76
CA ALA A 84 -19.50 -7.58 -4.59
C ALA A 84 -18.17 -7.13 -3.95
N VAL A 85 -17.96 -7.48 -2.69
CA VAL A 85 -16.65 -7.38 -2.02
C VAL A 85 -15.94 -8.71 -2.17
N PHE A 86 -14.71 -8.69 -2.66
CA PHE A 86 -13.86 -9.85 -2.80
C PHE A 86 -12.74 -9.80 -1.77
N VAL A 87 -12.46 -10.93 -1.13
CA VAL A 87 -11.42 -11.03 -0.09
C VAL A 87 -10.56 -12.25 -0.36
N GLY A 88 -9.28 -12.01 -0.50
CA GLY A 88 -8.28 -13.04 -0.77
C GLY A 88 -7.81 -13.77 0.48
N ALA A 89 -7.49 -15.04 0.31
CA ALA A 89 -6.93 -15.94 1.31
C ALA A 89 -5.81 -16.79 0.66
N PRO A 90 -4.63 -16.21 0.42
CA PRO A 90 -3.56 -16.86 -0.36
C PRO A 90 -2.92 -18.07 0.32
N GLY A 91 -3.01 -18.20 1.65
CA GLY A 91 -2.56 -19.36 2.41
C GLY A 91 -3.61 -20.45 2.55
N ALA A 92 -4.79 -20.30 1.92
CA ALA A 92 -5.87 -21.26 2.07
C ALA A 92 -5.56 -22.60 1.40
N GLY A 93 -6.07 -23.68 2.02
CA GLY A 93 -5.79 -25.04 1.62
C GLY A 93 -4.62 -25.64 2.41
N SER A 94 -4.55 -26.96 2.49
CA SER A 94 -3.45 -27.67 3.17
C SER A 94 -2.12 -27.58 2.39
N ASP A 95 -2.17 -27.02 1.20
CA ASP A 95 -1.11 -26.90 0.22
C ASP A 95 -0.82 -25.43 -0.17
N GLU A 96 -1.50 -24.46 0.49
CA GLU A 96 -1.36 -23.03 0.19
C GLU A 96 -1.62 -22.68 -1.30
N SER A 97 -2.49 -23.43 -1.98
CA SER A 97 -2.93 -23.11 -3.34
C SER A 97 -3.69 -21.77 -3.40
N GLY A 98 -4.33 -21.42 -2.30
CA GLY A 98 -5.06 -20.16 -2.14
C GLY A 98 -6.51 -20.20 -2.63
N ARG A 99 -7.26 -19.17 -2.25
CA ARG A 99 -8.64 -18.94 -2.69
C ARG A 99 -9.03 -17.48 -2.48
N LEU A 100 -10.23 -17.13 -2.93
CA LEU A 100 -10.92 -15.92 -2.50
C LEU A 100 -12.40 -16.21 -2.22
N ASP A 101 -13.01 -15.39 -1.38
CA ASP A 101 -14.44 -15.41 -1.10
C ASP A 101 -15.08 -14.10 -1.57
N ALA A 102 -16.29 -14.19 -2.18
CA ALA A 102 -17.08 -13.04 -2.62
C ALA A 102 -18.29 -12.85 -1.71
N PHE A 103 -18.58 -11.60 -1.37
CA PHE A 103 -19.67 -11.21 -0.45
C PHE A 103 -20.56 -10.18 -1.11
N GLU A 104 -21.88 -10.33 -0.95
CA GLU A 104 -22.88 -9.36 -1.39
C GLU A 104 -23.73 -8.87 -0.21
N TRP A 105 -24.12 -7.59 -0.27
CA TRP A 105 -25.03 -6.99 0.70
C TRP A 105 -26.47 -7.38 0.38
N ASN A 106 -27.16 -8.04 1.30
CA ASN A 106 -28.54 -8.49 1.10
C ASN A 106 -29.62 -7.49 1.59
N GLY A 107 -29.20 -6.29 2.02
CA GLY A 107 -30.06 -5.25 2.60
C GLY A 107 -30.08 -5.26 4.14
N ALA A 108 -29.42 -6.21 4.79
CA ALA A 108 -29.30 -6.32 6.24
C ALA A 108 -27.89 -6.76 6.69
N ASP A 109 -27.31 -7.72 5.97
CA ASP A 109 -26.01 -8.30 6.32
C ASP A 109 -25.20 -8.59 5.04
N TRP A 110 -23.89 -8.63 5.17
CA TRP A 110 -22.97 -9.17 4.17
C TRP A 110 -23.03 -10.70 4.16
N THR A 111 -23.23 -11.28 2.99
CA THR A 111 -23.42 -12.73 2.83
C THR A 111 -22.43 -13.27 1.80
N GLY A 112 -21.67 -14.30 2.15
CA GLY A 112 -20.82 -15.02 1.21
C GLY A 112 -21.66 -15.66 0.11
N VAL A 113 -21.35 -15.30 -1.15
CA VAL A 113 -22.11 -15.75 -2.35
C VAL A 113 -21.30 -16.69 -3.22
N ALA A 114 -19.97 -16.61 -3.20
CA ALA A 114 -19.07 -17.50 -3.94
C ALA A 114 -17.74 -17.69 -3.22
N THR A 115 -17.13 -18.84 -3.45
CA THR A 115 -15.72 -19.10 -3.15
C THR A 115 -15.07 -19.52 -4.46
N LEU A 116 -14.01 -18.83 -4.86
CA LEU A 116 -13.31 -19.04 -6.13
C LEU A 116 -11.89 -19.54 -5.85
N GLY A 117 -11.42 -20.43 -6.70
CA GLY A 117 -10.06 -20.94 -6.72
C GLY A 117 -9.60 -21.20 -8.14
N PRO A 118 -8.30 -21.37 -8.35
CA PRO A 118 -7.76 -21.67 -9.69
C PRO A 118 -8.16 -23.07 -10.12
N SER A 119 -8.46 -23.27 -11.42
CA SER A 119 -8.86 -24.57 -11.96
C SER A 119 -7.73 -25.59 -11.98
N ASP A 120 -6.49 -25.13 -11.91
CA ASP A 120 -5.25 -25.89 -11.95
C ASP A 120 -4.31 -25.59 -10.78
N GLY A 121 -4.89 -25.19 -9.62
CA GLY A 121 -4.12 -24.79 -8.45
C GLY A 121 -3.19 -25.88 -7.93
N GLU A 122 -1.96 -25.48 -7.66
CA GLU A 122 -0.90 -26.33 -7.11
C GLU A 122 -0.39 -25.76 -5.77
N THR A 123 0.45 -26.54 -5.10
CA THR A 123 1.03 -26.17 -3.80
C THR A 123 1.87 -24.91 -3.91
N GLY A 124 1.52 -23.90 -3.09
CA GLY A 124 2.28 -22.64 -3.00
C GLY A 124 1.91 -21.58 -4.02
N ASP A 125 0.89 -21.79 -4.87
CA ASP A 125 0.48 -20.82 -5.90
C ASP A 125 0.05 -19.47 -5.33
N ARG A 126 -0.49 -19.46 -4.09
CA ARG A 126 -0.94 -18.25 -3.39
C ARG A 126 -1.99 -17.45 -4.16
N PHE A 127 -2.94 -18.16 -4.79
CA PHE A 127 -4.07 -17.54 -5.47
C PHE A 127 -4.89 -16.67 -4.49
N GLY A 128 -5.27 -15.46 -4.92
CA GLY A 128 -5.93 -14.48 -4.07
C GLY A 128 -4.97 -13.55 -3.31
N SER A 129 -3.69 -13.54 -3.69
CA SER A 129 -2.68 -12.63 -3.10
C SER A 129 -2.83 -11.17 -3.55
N ALA A 130 -3.44 -10.93 -4.69
CA ALA A 130 -3.80 -9.62 -5.22
C ALA A 130 -5.13 -9.73 -5.96
N LEU A 131 -5.94 -8.68 -5.92
CA LEU A 131 -7.27 -8.63 -6.52
C LEU A 131 -7.48 -7.29 -7.23
N ALA A 132 -8.13 -7.32 -8.39
CA ALA A 132 -8.64 -6.13 -9.04
C ALA A 132 -9.96 -6.48 -9.74
N VAL A 133 -10.97 -5.61 -9.67
CA VAL A 133 -12.28 -5.85 -10.28
C VAL A 133 -12.75 -4.61 -11.02
N ASP A 134 -13.25 -4.82 -12.24
CA ASP A 134 -13.96 -3.81 -13.02
C ASP A 134 -15.20 -4.43 -13.68
N GLY A 135 -16.38 -3.97 -13.26
CA GLY A 135 -17.66 -4.49 -13.72
C GLY A 135 -17.81 -6.00 -13.51
N ASP A 136 -17.99 -6.73 -14.60
CA ASP A 136 -18.13 -8.19 -14.62
C ASP A 136 -16.79 -8.94 -14.77
N THR A 137 -15.65 -8.27 -14.67
CA THR A 137 -14.33 -8.86 -14.79
C THR A 137 -13.56 -8.77 -13.48
N LEU A 138 -13.02 -9.89 -13.00
CA LEU A 138 -12.20 -9.99 -11.81
C LEU A 138 -10.84 -10.58 -12.17
N LEU A 139 -9.77 -9.92 -11.77
CA LEU A 139 -8.39 -10.37 -11.93
C LEU A 139 -7.84 -10.82 -10.57
N VAL A 140 -7.20 -11.98 -10.53
CA VAL A 140 -6.72 -12.62 -9.30
C VAL A 140 -5.26 -13.05 -9.45
N GLY A 141 -4.41 -12.55 -8.57
CA GLY A 141 -2.98 -12.86 -8.56
C GLY A 141 -2.67 -14.19 -7.87
N ALA A 142 -1.68 -14.88 -8.40
CA ALA A 142 -1.08 -16.10 -7.88
C ALA A 142 0.43 -16.05 -8.12
N TYR A 143 1.11 -15.19 -7.36
CA TYR A 143 2.53 -14.91 -7.58
C TYR A 143 3.45 -16.09 -7.29
N GLY A 144 2.96 -17.12 -6.61
CA GLY A 144 3.67 -18.37 -6.34
C GLY A 144 3.54 -19.40 -7.45
N TRP A 145 2.67 -19.18 -8.44
CA TRP A 145 2.45 -20.13 -9.52
C TRP A 145 3.74 -20.45 -10.31
N ALA A 146 3.96 -21.73 -10.61
CA ALA A 146 5.11 -22.20 -11.36
C ALA A 146 4.71 -23.29 -12.36
N PRO A 147 5.08 -23.18 -13.65
CA PRO A 147 4.67 -24.15 -14.66
C PRO A 147 5.29 -25.53 -14.40
N GLY A 148 4.46 -26.51 -13.99
CA GLY A 148 4.86 -27.91 -13.85
C GLY A 148 5.78 -28.20 -12.66
N SER A 149 5.73 -27.42 -11.60
CA SER A 149 6.44 -27.68 -10.34
C SER A 149 5.56 -28.47 -9.38
N ASP A 150 6.14 -29.51 -8.75
CA ASP A 150 5.45 -30.31 -7.73
C ASP A 150 5.73 -29.79 -6.29
N GLY A 151 6.19 -28.52 -6.12
CA GLY A 151 6.60 -28.03 -4.80
C GLY A 151 6.54 -26.51 -4.62
N PRO A 152 6.41 -26.07 -3.36
CA PRO A 152 6.26 -24.65 -3.06
C PRO A 152 7.51 -23.85 -3.40
N ASP A 153 7.32 -22.66 -3.96
CA ASP A 153 8.28 -21.56 -4.12
C ASP A 153 9.56 -21.81 -4.95
N THR A 154 9.73 -22.97 -5.57
CA THR A 154 11.03 -23.28 -6.17
C THR A 154 11.27 -22.71 -7.55
N ASP A 155 10.24 -22.24 -8.25
CA ASP A 155 10.37 -21.64 -9.58
C ASP A 155 9.18 -20.69 -9.89
N ALA A 156 8.72 -19.95 -8.90
CA ALA A 156 7.51 -19.12 -8.97
C ALA A 156 7.62 -17.98 -10.01
N ALA A 157 7.28 -18.29 -11.25
CA ALA A 157 7.14 -17.29 -12.32
C ALA A 157 5.98 -16.32 -12.04
N GLY A 158 4.90 -16.87 -11.44
CA GLY A 158 3.68 -16.16 -11.15
C GLY A 158 2.66 -16.19 -12.28
N ALA A 159 1.40 -15.97 -11.92
CA ALA A 159 0.28 -15.92 -12.86
C ALA A 159 -0.80 -14.94 -12.39
N ALA A 160 -1.69 -14.52 -13.30
CA ALA A 160 -2.92 -13.84 -12.97
C ALA A 160 -4.09 -14.55 -13.65
N TYR A 161 -5.18 -14.78 -12.92
CA TYR A 161 -6.37 -15.46 -13.43
C TYR A 161 -7.48 -14.45 -13.68
N VAL A 162 -8.15 -14.59 -14.80
CA VAL A 162 -9.31 -13.78 -15.16
C VAL A 162 -10.58 -14.57 -14.91
N PHE A 163 -11.47 -14.00 -14.12
CA PHE A 163 -12.83 -14.51 -13.94
C PHE A 163 -13.81 -13.52 -14.55
N GLU A 164 -14.88 -14.06 -15.15
CA GLU A 164 -15.98 -13.24 -15.66
C GLU A 164 -17.30 -13.65 -15.02
N ARG A 165 -18.13 -12.66 -14.75
CA ARG A 165 -19.48 -12.86 -14.23
C ARG A 165 -20.46 -13.00 -15.37
N ALA A 166 -21.19 -14.11 -15.40
CA ALA A 166 -22.24 -14.35 -16.35
C ALA A 166 -23.47 -14.95 -15.66
N GLY A 167 -24.63 -14.29 -15.77
CA GLY A 167 -25.86 -14.77 -15.14
C GLY A 167 -25.83 -14.80 -13.60
N GLY A 168 -24.95 -14.01 -12.98
CA GLY A 168 -24.75 -13.93 -11.54
C GLY A 168 -23.69 -14.89 -10.97
N GLU A 169 -23.08 -15.72 -11.82
CA GLU A 169 -22.03 -16.67 -11.41
C GLU A 169 -20.68 -16.24 -11.98
N TRP A 170 -19.62 -16.31 -11.15
CA TRP A 170 -18.24 -16.07 -11.56
C TRP A 170 -17.61 -17.37 -12.10
N ALA A 171 -16.95 -17.29 -13.24
CA ALA A 171 -16.27 -18.42 -13.86
C ALA A 171 -14.90 -18.01 -14.39
N GLU A 172 -13.89 -18.85 -14.14
CA GLU A 172 -12.56 -18.69 -14.72
C GLU A 172 -12.62 -18.73 -16.24
N GLN A 173 -12.04 -17.71 -16.89
CA GLN A 173 -11.97 -17.60 -18.35
C GLN A 173 -10.61 -17.98 -18.90
N THR A 174 -9.56 -17.45 -18.28
CA THR A 174 -8.19 -17.69 -18.73
C THR A 174 -7.20 -17.37 -17.61
N ARG A 175 -5.99 -17.88 -17.78
CA ARG A 175 -4.82 -17.49 -17.02
C ARG A 175 -3.91 -16.64 -17.89
N LEU A 176 -3.40 -15.53 -17.35
CA LEU A 176 -2.42 -14.64 -17.97
C LEU A 176 -1.04 -14.98 -17.42
N VAL A 177 -0.08 -15.08 -18.29
CA VAL A 177 1.34 -15.23 -18.01
C VAL A 177 2.11 -14.36 -18.99
N PRO A 178 3.26 -13.79 -18.63
CA PRO A 178 4.04 -12.99 -19.56
C PRO A 178 4.69 -13.86 -20.65
N ASP A 179 4.89 -13.29 -21.85
CA ASP A 179 5.49 -13.99 -22.98
C ASP A 179 6.97 -14.38 -22.73
N ASP A 180 7.65 -13.62 -21.86
CA ASP A 180 9.06 -13.73 -21.49
C ASP A 180 9.26 -14.06 -20.00
N GLY A 181 8.24 -14.61 -19.34
CA GLY A 181 8.30 -14.88 -17.90
C GLY A 181 9.28 -15.98 -17.53
N ASP A 182 10.11 -15.69 -16.57
CA ASP A 182 11.10 -16.59 -16.01
C ASP A 182 10.78 -16.95 -14.53
N ALA A 183 11.52 -17.93 -14.02
CA ALA A 183 11.38 -18.36 -12.63
C ALA A 183 11.73 -17.22 -11.67
N TYR A 184 10.91 -17.06 -10.61
CA TYR A 184 11.05 -16.04 -9.55
C TYR A 184 10.57 -14.62 -9.91
N ASP A 185 10.06 -14.33 -11.10
CA ASP A 185 9.57 -13.01 -11.52
C ASP A 185 8.45 -12.49 -10.64
N ARG A 186 7.64 -13.40 -10.04
CA ARG A 186 6.51 -13.05 -9.19
C ARG A 186 5.43 -12.25 -9.94
N PHE A 187 5.18 -12.58 -11.22
CA PHE A 187 4.07 -12.00 -11.97
C PHE A 187 2.72 -12.24 -11.25
N GLY A 188 1.87 -11.23 -11.23
CA GLY A 188 0.60 -11.29 -10.48
C GLY A 188 0.74 -10.88 -9.00
N TYR A 189 1.89 -10.33 -8.59
CA TYR A 189 2.09 -9.82 -7.24
C TYR A 189 1.23 -8.58 -6.94
N SER A 190 1.07 -7.71 -7.91
CA SER A 190 0.21 -6.53 -7.86
C SER A 190 -0.61 -6.43 -9.14
N LEU A 191 -1.83 -5.95 -9.03
CA LEU A 191 -2.83 -5.94 -10.10
C LEU A 191 -3.59 -4.63 -10.12
N ALA A 192 -3.89 -4.14 -11.33
CA ALA A 192 -4.90 -3.13 -11.57
C ALA A 192 -5.70 -3.50 -12.83
N LEU A 193 -6.96 -3.10 -12.89
CA LEU A 193 -7.88 -3.41 -13.98
C LEU A 193 -8.80 -2.22 -14.23
N ASP A 194 -8.82 -1.72 -15.46
CA ASP A 194 -9.71 -0.64 -15.88
C ASP A 194 -10.08 -0.80 -17.37
N ASP A 195 -11.37 -0.75 -17.69
CA ASP A 195 -11.97 -0.81 -19.03
C ASP A 195 -11.33 -1.85 -19.96
N GLY A 196 -11.12 -3.09 -19.44
CA GLY A 196 -10.54 -4.20 -20.18
C GLY A 196 -9.02 -4.11 -20.42
N THR A 197 -8.34 -3.23 -19.70
CA THR A 197 -6.89 -3.16 -19.60
C THR A 197 -6.45 -3.68 -18.25
N ALA A 198 -5.57 -4.68 -18.20
CA ALA A 198 -4.97 -5.19 -16.98
C ALA A 198 -3.51 -4.77 -16.91
N LEU A 199 -3.10 -4.22 -15.76
CA LEU A 199 -1.72 -3.92 -15.42
C LEU A 199 -1.27 -4.87 -14.32
N ILE A 200 -0.19 -5.61 -14.54
CA ILE A 200 0.23 -6.72 -13.69
C ILE A 200 1.70 -6.57 -13.36
N GLY A 201 2.02 -6.48 -12.06
CA GLY A 201 3.40 -6.33 -11.60
C GLY A 201 4.12 -7.67 -11.46
N ALA A 202 5.43 -7.64 -11.80
CA ALA A 202 6.41 -8.71 -11.66
C ALA A 202 7.70 -8.10 -11.06
N PHE A 203 7.71 -7.84 -9.76
CA PHE A 203 8.72 -7.01 -9.13
C PHE A 203 10.12 -7.63 -9.07
N ASN A 204 10.22 -8.93 -9.30
CA ASN A 204 11.49 -9.64 -9.34
C ASN A 204 12.03 -9.89 -10.76
N ASP A 205 11.29 -9.50 -11.80
CA ASP A 205 11.73 -9.60 -13.18
C ASP A 205 13.13 -9.00 -13.37
N GLU A 206 14.01 -9.69 -14.11
CA GLU A 206 15.41 -9.32 -14.23
C GLU A 206 15.71 -8.54 -15.52
N ASP A 207 14.82 -8.59 -16.50
CA ASP A 207 15.02 -7.96 -17.80
C ASP A 207 14.43 -6.53 -17.89
N PRO A 208 15.17 -5.56 -18.44
CA PRO A 208 16.54 -5.62 -18.98
C PRO A 208 17.61 -5.09 -18.02
N HIS A 209 17.31 -4.83 -16.76
CA HIS A 209 18.13 -4.01 -15.85
C HIS A 209 18.85 -4.81 -14.75
N GLY A 210 18.73 -6.13 -14.73
CA GLY A 210 19.39 -7.02 -13.78
C GLY A 210 18.48 -7.57 -12.69
N ASP A 211 19.05 -8.35 -11.76
CA ASP A 211 18.33 -9.13 -10.75
C ASP A 211 17.29 -8.29 -10.00
N SER A 212 16.02 -8.67 -10.09
CA SER A 212 14.91 -8.02 -9.39
C SER A 212 14.77 -6.51 -9.69
N ALA A 213 15.18 -6.05 -10.87
CA ALA A 213 14.92 -4.68 -11.32
C ALA A 213 13.41 -4.41 -11.39
N GLY A 214 12.67 -5.43 -11.82
CA GLY A 214 11.22 -5.48 -11.88
C GLY A 214 10.62 -4.96 -13.17
N ALA A 215 9.41 -5.45 -13.46
CA ALA A 215 8.60 -5.06 -14.61
C ALA A 215 7.11 -4.97 -14.24
N ALA A 216 6.34 -4.34 -15.12
CA ALA A 216 4.89 -4.42 -15.13
C ALA A 216 4.41 -4.71 -16.56
N TYR A 217 3.38 -5.53 -16.68
CA TYR A 217 2.89 -6.00 -17.95
C TYR A 217 1.47 -5.50 -18.20
N VAL A 218 1.24 -5.02 -19.41
CA VAL A 218 -0.09 -4.60 -19.85
C VAL A 218 -0.71 -5.68 -20.70
N PHE A 219 -1.91 -6.11 -20.35
CA PHE A 219 -2.75 -6.98 -21.14
C PHE A 219 -4.02 -6.26 -21.55
N GLU A 220 -4.44 -6.47 -22.79
CA GLU A 220 -5.64 -5.87 -23.36
C GLU A 220 -6.66 -6.94 -23.72
N ARG A 221 -7.93 -6.67 -23.44
CA ARG A 221 -9.05 -7.50 -23.81
C ARG A 221 -9.61 -7.06 -25.15
N THR A 222 -9.51 -7.92 -26.15
CA THR A 222 -10.08 -7.68 -27.49
C THR A 222 -10.97 -8.83 -27.91
N GLY A 223 -12.25 -8.56 -28.13
CA GLY A 223 -13.21 -9.56 -28.60
C GLY A 223 -13.41 -10.75 -27.65
N GLY A 224 -13.19 -10.54 -26.34
CA GLY A 224 -13.32 -11.57 -25.31
C GLY A 224 -12.05 -12.38 -25.07
N SER A 225 -10.95 -12.05 -25.73
CA SER A 225 -9.63 -12.67 -25.51
C SER A 225 -8.64 -11.66 -24.98
N TRP A 226 -7.77 -12.09 -24.08
CA TRP A 226 -6.69 -11.29 -23.52
C TRP A 226 -5.38 -11.54 -24.25
N SER A 227 -4.58 -10.50 -24.47
CA SER A 227 -3.25 -10.59 -25.06
C SER A 227 -2.31 -9.56 -24.45
N GLN A 228 -1.05 -9.93 -24.27
CA GLN A 228 -0.02 -9.00 -23.81
C GLN A 228 0.17 -7.90 -24.86
N GLN A 229 0.08 -6.64 -24.42
CA GLN A 229 0.29 -5.46 -25.25
C GLN A 229 1.69 -4.88 -25.06
N ALA A 230 2.15 -4.81 -23.78
CA ALA A 230 3.44 -4.18 -23.45
C ALA A 230 4.08 -4.81 -22.22
N LYS A 231 5.41 -4.70 -22.14
CA LYS A 231 6.21 -4.80 -20.91
C LYS A 231 6.72 -3.40 -20.60
N LEU A 232 6.47 -2.93 -19.39
CA LEU A 232 6.90 -1.63 -18.88
C LEU A 232 8.04 -1.85 -17.90
N THR A 233 9.12 -1.11 -18.10
CA THR A 233 10.28 -1.10 -17.20
C THR A 233 10.71 0.34 -16.96
N ALA A 234 11.36 0.63 -15.86
CA ALA A 234 11.89 1.96 -15.59
C ALA A 234 13.03 2.28 -16.57
N GLU A 235 13.03 3.48 -17.19
CA GLU A 235 14.12 3.90 -18.11
C GLU A 235 15.49 3.96 -17.41
N ASP A 236 15.50 4.18 -16.09
CA ASP A 236 16.68 4.26 -15.23
C ASP A 236 16.71 3.14 -14.17
N GLY A 237 16.10 1.99 -14.49
CA GLY A 237 16.04 0.83 -13.61
C GLY A 237 17.42 0.29 -13.28
N ASP A 238 17.56 -0.25 -12.06
CA ASP A 238 18.77 -0.87 -11.54
C ASP A 238 18.43 -2.13 -10.75
N GLU A 239 19.41 -2.97 -10.48
CA GLU A 239 19.24 -4.20 -9.72
C GLU A 239 18.57 -3.94 -8.36
N GLN A 240 17.54 -4.74 -8.04
CA GLN A 240 16.76 -4.68 -6.81
C GLN A 240 15.95 -3.39 -6.60
N ASP A 241 15.58 -2.69 -7.65
CA ASP A 241 14.68 -1.53 -7.56
C ASP A 241 13.25 -1.95 -7.24
N TYR A 242 12.87 -3.19 -7.63
CA TYR A 242 11.53 -3.76 -7.43
C TYR A 242 10.43 -2.94 -8.10
N PHE A 243 10.65 -2.50 -9.34
CA PHE A 243 9.62 -1.89 -10.17
C PHE A 243 8.47 -2.88 -10.40
N GLY A 244 7.21 -2.43 -10.34
CA GLY A 244 6.06 -3.32 -10.38
C GLY A 244 5.72 -3.96 -9.01
N ARG A 245 6.34 -3.47 -7.91
CA ARG A 245 5.98 -3.87 -6.54
C ARG A 245 4.53 -3.55 -6.23
N SER A 246 4.05 -2.42 -6.69
CA SER A 246 2.67 -1.95 -6.65
C SER A 246 2.33 -1.31 -7.98
N VAL A 247 1.10 -1.47 -8.42
CA VAL A 247 0.59 -0.89 -9.67
C VAL A 247 -0.82 -0.37 -9.47
N ASP A 248 -1.16 0.71 -10.18
CA ASP A 248 -2.53 1.17 -10.34
C ASP A 248 -2.74 1.77 -11.72
N LEU A 249 -4.01 1.78 -12.19
CA LEU A 249 -4.38 2.12 -13.55
C LEU A 249 -5.66 2.97 -13.55
N ASP A 250 -5.62 4.09 -14.24
CA ASP A 250 -6.79 4.93 -14.50
C ASP A 250 -6.77 5.39 -15.98
N GLY A 251 -7.62 4.81 -16.79
CA GLY A 251 -7.70 5.01 -18.24
C GLY A 251 -6.39 4.74 -18.97
N ASP A 252 -5.84 5.79 -19.53
CA ASP A 252 -4.58 5.74 -20.28
C ASP A 252 -3.34 6.00 -19.41
N ARG A 253 -3.46 5.93 -18.07
CA ARG A 253 -2.35 6.16 -17.13
C ARG A 253 -2.12 4.96 -16.23
N ALA A 254 -0.86 4.59 -16.11
CA ALA A 254 -0.38 3.60 -15.16
C ALA A 254 0.55 4.27 -14.14
N LEU A 255 0.33 4.00 -12.86
CA LEU A 255 1.20 4.36 -11.76
C LEU A 255 1.89 3.11 -11.23
N ILE A 256 3.20 3.13 -11.15
CA ILE A 256 3.99 1.95 -10.81
C ILE A 256 5.01 2.30 -9.73
N GLY A 257 5.00 1.56 -8.63
CA GLY A 257 5.93 1.72 -7.53
C GLY A 257 7.19 0.88 -7.69
N ALA A 258 8.32 1.45 -7.25
CA ALA A 258 9.63 0.78 -7.17
C ALA A 258 10.27 1.14 -5.82
N ARG A 259 9.92 0.39 -4.78
CA ARG A 259 10.18 0.70 -3.38
C ARG A 259 11.66 0.80 -2.98
N ARG A 260 12.55 0.33 -3.81
CA ARG A 260 14.01 0.38 -3.58
C ARG A 260 14.76 1.17 -4.64
N ALA A 261 14.06 1.83 -5.55
CA ALA A 261 14.69 2.66 -6.56
C ALA A 261 15.59 3.72 -5.92
N THR A 262 16.75 3.91 -6.51
CA THR A 262 17.68 4.95 -6.09
C THR A 262 17.20 6.31 -6.58
N THR A 263 17.26 7.31 -5.72
CA THR A 263 16.87 8.68 -6.05
C THR A 263 18.03 9.66 -5.87
N LEU A 264 18.01 10.75 -6.60
CA LEU A 264 19.07 11.76 -6.55
C LEU A 264 19.20 12.45 -5.18
N LEU A 265 18.11 12.51 -4.42
CA LEU A 265 18.06 13.19 -3.13
C LEU A 265 18.10 12.21 -1.95
N GLY A 266 17.35 11.11 -2.00
CA GLY A 266 17.22 10.14 -0.93
C GLY A 266 18.30 9.06 -0.89
N GLY A 267 19.11 8.94 -1.96
CA GLY A 267 20.14 7.91 -2.03
C GLY A 267 19.62 6.52 -2.37
N GLU A 268 20.31 5.48 -1.92
CA GLU A 268 19.99 4.08 -2.21
C GLU A 268 18.71 3.63 -1.50
N LYS A 269 17.83 2.93 -2.20
CA LYS A 269 16.62 2.27 -1.64
C LYS A 269 15.61 3.22 -0.98
N ALA A 270 15.62 4.48 -1.39
CA ALA A 270 14.65 5.48 -0.94
C ALA A 270 13.26 5.20 -1.54
N GLY A 271 13.24 4.62 -2.73
CA GLY A 271 12.04 4.31 -3.48
C GLY A 271 11.58 5.43 -4.42
N ALA A 272 10.82 5.07 -5.42
CA ALA A 272 10.25 5.99 -6.40
C ALA A 272 8.91 5.48 -6.94
N ALA A 273 8.14 6.38 -7.54
CA ALA A 273 6.97 6.04 -8.34
C ALA A 273 7.15 6.55 -9.78
N TYR A 274 6.55 5.84 -10.71
CA TYR A 274 6.67 6.10 -12.14
C TYR A 274 5.29 6.20 -12.76
N VAL A 275 5.09 7.19 -13.59
CA VAL A 275 3.87 7.33 -14.40
C VAL A 275 4.19 7.01 -15.85
N PHE A 276 3.38 6.13 -16.42
CA PHE A 276 3.33 5.85 -17.86
C PHE A 276 2.01 6.35 -18.43
N GLU A 277 2.04 6.84 -19.65
CA GLU A 277 0.83 7.19 -20.40
C GLU A 277 0.76 6.44 -21.72
N ARG A 278 -0.46 6.02 -22.07
CA ARG A 278 -0.79 5.32 -23.30
C ARG A 278 -1.12 6.32 -24.40
N SER A 279 -0.59 6.08 -25.59
CA SER A 279 -0.97 6.78 -26.82
C SER A 279 -1.17 5.74 -27.95
N GLY A 280 -2.42 5.43 -28.24
CA GLY A 280 -2.78 4.32 -29.09
C GLY A 280 -2.41 2.99 -28.43
N GLU A 281 -1.54 2.19 -29.06
CA GLU A 281 -1.07 0.91 -28.50
C GLU A 281 0.30 1.03 -27.78
N THR A 282 0.81 2.24 -27.60
CA THR A 282 2.16 2.47 -27.07
C THR A 282 2.11 3.14 -25.70
N TRP A 283 2.74 2.54 -24.72
CA TRP A 283 2.98 3.09 -23.40
C TRP A 283 4.36 3.76 -23.34
N SER A 284 4.46 4.88 -22.67
CA SER A 284 5.73 5.61 -22.50
C SER A 284 5.83 6.22 -21.11
N GLN A 285 7.02 6.10 -20.50
CA GLN A 285 7.31 6.72 -19.22
C GLN A 285 7.24 8.24 -19.35
N GLN A 286 6.44 8.88 -18.50
CA GLN A 286 6.27 10.34 -18.49
C GLN A 286 7.09 10.98 -17.39
N GLN A 287 7.09 10.37 -16.19
CA GLN A 287 7.79 10.94 -15.05
C GLN A 287 8.16 9.85 -14.04
N LYS A 288 9.36 9.99 -13.45
CA LYS A 288 9.75 9.39 -12.17
C LYS A 288 9.65 10.49 -11.12
N PHE A 289 9.07 10.18 -9.95
CA PHE A 289 8.98 11.14 -8.86
C PHE A 289 9.15 10.47 -7.49
N TRP A 290 9.51 11.30 -6.52
CA TRP A 290 9.74 10.93 -5.12
C TRP A 290 9.50 12.14 -4.22
N PRO A 291 9.32 11.99 -2.89
CA PRO A 291 9.11 13.11 -1.98
C PRO A 291 10.33 14.04 -1.87
N HIS A 292 10.08 15.28 -1.43
CA HIS A 292 11.15 16.27 -1.27
C HIS A 292 12.05 15.98 -0.07
N ASP A 293 11.54 15.27 0.93
CA ASP A 293 12.16 14.88 2.19
C ASP A 293 12.61 13.42 2.21
N THR A 294 12.70 12.78 1.05
CA THR A 294 13.04 11.37 0.92
C THR A 294 14.44 11.06 1.46
N ASP A 295 14.55 9.99 2.22
CA ASP A 295 15.79 9.44 2.75
C ASP A 295 15.97 7.94 2.40
N THR A 296 17.14 7.40 2.73
CA THR A 296 17.49 6.00 2.45
C THR A 296 16.58 5.07 3.28
N TRP A 297 15.93 4.10 2.63
CA TRP A 297 15.03 3.12 3.21
C TRP A 297 13.59 3.59 3.50
N ASP A 298 13.18 4.77 3.07
CA ASP A 298 11.79 5.24 3.18
C ASP A 298 10.80 4.31 2.46
N ARG A 299 11.30 3.60 1.42
CA ARG A 299 10.49 2.65 0.64
C ARG A 299 9.27 3.28 -0.01
N PHE A 300 9.42 4.53 -0.47
CA PHE A 300 8.39 5.19 -1.27
C PHE A 300 8.05 4.38 -2.52
N GLY A 301 6.77 4.18 -2.81
CA GLY A 301 6.32 3.29 -3.87
C GLY A 301 6.08 1.83 -3.40
N GLU A 302 5.99 1.58 -2.09
CA GLU A 302 5.53 0.28 -1.58
C GLU A 302 4.09 0.01 -1.97
N ALA A 303 3.23 1.02 -1.85
CA ALA A 303 1.84 1.01 -2.29
C ALA A 303 1.55 2.27 -3.11
N VAL A 304 0.71 2.15 -4.13
CA VAL A 304 0.29 3.27 -4.97
C VAL A 304 -1.21 3.20 -5.21
N ALA A 305 -1.85 4.38 -5.34
CA ALA A 305 -3.24 4.52 -5.78
C ALA A 305 -3.35 5.75 -6.69
N LEU A 306 -4.14 5.66 -7.75
CA LEU A 306 -4.30 6.66 -8.79
C LEU A 306 -5.79 6.95 -9.03
N ASP A 307 -6.18 8.20 -8.94
CA ASP A 307 -7.53 8.64 -9.31
C ASP A 307 -7.44 9.98 -10.06
N GLY A 308 -7.73 9.95 -11.32
CA GLY A 308 -7.65 11.11 -12.22
C GLY A 308 -6.28 11.79 -12.24
N GLU A 309 -6.22 12.98 -11.69
CA GLU A 309 -5.02 13.82 -11.63
C GLU A 309 -4.33 13.72 -10.24
N THR A 310 -4.75 12.78 -9.38
CA THR A 310 -4.23 12.59 -8.02
C THR A 310 -3.59 11.21 -7.87
N ALA A 311 -2.40 11.15 -7.31
CA ALA A 311 -1.71 9.93 -6.95
C ALA A 311 -1.40 9.93 -5.46
N LEU A 312 -1.66 8.81 -4.80
CA LEU A 312 -1.30 8.56 -3.40
C LEU A 312 -0.24 7.47 -3.36
N VAL A 313 0.84 7.71 -2.65
CA VAL A 313 1.99 6.78 -2.61
C VAL A 313 2.45 6.58 -1.18
N GLY A 314 2.53 5.35 -0.75
CA GLY A 314 2.99 4.95 0.57
C GLY A 314 4.51 4.83 0.67
N ALA A 315 5.04 5.14 1.86
CA ALA A 315 6.44 5.10 2.24
C ALA A 315 6.57 4.62 3.69
N TYR A 316 6.30 3.35 3.93
CA TYR A 316 6.18 2.82 5.29
C TYR A 316 7.48 2.81 6.11
N GLY A 317 8.61 3.03 5.49
CA GLY A 317 9.91 3.15 6.13
C GLY A 317 10.33 4.58 6.47
N ASP A 318 9.49 5.58 6.15
CA ASP A 318 9.77 6.99 6.41
C ASP A 318 9.88 7.27 7.92
N GLU A 319 11.00 7.88 8.34
CA GLU A 319 11.33 8.10 9.76
C GLU A 319 10.75 9.40 10.33
N ASP A 320 10.22 10.31 9.49
CA ASP A 320 9.79 11.63 9.92
C ASP A 320 8.36 11.62 10.53
N PRO A 321 8.14 12.29 11.67
CA PRO A 321 8.96 13.38 12.25
C PRO A 321 9.78 13.01 13.48
N VAL A 322 9.99 11.75 13.81
CA VAL A 322 10.51 11.31 15.13
C VAL A 322 11.93 10.73 15.04
N GLY A 323 12.55 10.72 13.86
CA GLY A 323 13.74 9.93 13.55
C GLY A 323 15.03 10.36 14.23
N ASP A 324 15.71 9.39 14.86
CA ASP A 324 17.11 9.45 15.28
C ASP A 324 18.07 8.72 14.32
N GLY A 325 17.60 8.43 13.08
CA GLY A 325 18.38 7.78 12.02
C GLY A 325 18.56 6.27 12.19
N ARG A 326 17.63 5.61 12.89
CA ARG A 326 17.56 4.16 12.98
C ARG A 326 16.39 3.66 12.12
N PHE A 327 16.45 2.40 11.68
CA PHE A 327 15.48 1.74 10.78
C PHE A 327 14.09 1.52 11.37
N GLU A 328 13.58 2.47 12.14
CA GLU A 328 12.33 2.39 12.89
C GLU A 328 11.34 3.43 12.34
N GLY A 329 11.09 3.41 11.01
CA GLY A 329 10.17 4.34 10.38
C GLY A 329 8.74 4.15 10.86
N ALA A 330 8.10 5.25 11.25
CA ALA A 330 6.68 5.26 11.57
C ALA A 330 5.82 5.10 10.30
N GLY A 331 6.38 5.56 9.17
CA GLY A 331 5.77 5.58 7.87
C GLY A 331 5.03 6.87 7.54
N SER A 332 4.86 7.10 6.24
CA SER A 332 4.10 8.22 5.67
C SER A 332 3.39 7.82 4.39
N ALA A 333 2.42 8.60 3.98
CA ALA A 333 1.88 8.56 2.64
C ALA A 333 1.95 9.96 2.01
N TYR A 334 2.10 10.01 0.70
CA TYR A 334 2.32 11.26 -0.01
C TYR A 334 1.31 11.43 -1.13
N VAL A 335 0.69 12.59 -1.20
CA VAL A 335 -0.20 12.96 -2.28
C VAL A 335 0.55 13.77 -3.32
N PHE A 336 0.44 13.35 -4.57
CA PHE A 336 0.91 14.08 -5.73
C PHE A 336 -0.27 14.48 -6.60
N GLU A 337 -0.24 15.68 -7.11
CA GLU A 337 -1.24 16.20 -8.03
C GLU A 337 -0.58 16.51 -9.38
N ARG A 338 -1.24 16.10 -10.45
CA ARG A 338 -0.84 16.44 -11.80
C ARG A 338 -1.30 17.85 -12.15
N ARG A 339 -0.34 18.73 -12.39
CA ARG A 339 -0.57 20.12 -12.84
C ARG A 339 0.10 20.31 -14.18
N ASP A 340 -0.70 20.62 -15.19
CA ASP A 340 -0.33 20.62 -16.59
C ASP A 340 0.11 19.22 -17.06
N VAL A 341 1.41 18.96 -17.15
CA VAL A 341 1.98 17.67 -17.58
C VAL A 341 2.92 17.07 -16.52
N ARG A 342 2.90 17.59 -15.28
CA ARG A 342 3.84 17.19 -14.23
C ARG A 342 3.14 16.85 -12.93
N TRP A 343 3.54 15.73 -12.34
CA TRP A 343 3.20 15.35 -11.00
C TRP A 343 4.05 16.11 -9.98
N ARG A 344 3.41 16.70 -8.98
CA ARG A 344 4.06 17.47 -7.93
C ARG A 344 3.49 17.10 -6.58
N GLN A 345 4.34 16.95 -5.60
CA GLN A 345 3.92 16.71 -4.23
C GLN A 345 2.99 17.83 -3.76
N GLN A 346 1.79 17.44 -3.32
CA GLN A 346 0.78 18.33 -2.77
C GLN A 346 0.80 18.27 -1.24
N ALA A 347 0.85 17.04 -0.67
CA ALA A 347 0.82 16.83 0.77
C ALA A 347 1.70 15.65 1.19
N LYS A 348 2.08 15.64 2.45
CA LYS A 348 2.54 14.49 3.22
C LYS A 348 1.46 14.18 4.25
N LEU A 349 0.96 12.96 4.25
CA LEU A 349 -0.01 12.47 5.21
C LEU A 349 0.74 11.74 6.32
N ALA A 350 0.46 12.13 7.54
CA ALA A 350 0.93 11.47 8.73
C ALA A 350 -0.21 11.48 9.75
N ALA A 351 -0.47 10.37 10.39
CA ALA A 351 -1.58 10.27 11.32
C ALA A 351 -1.15 10.66 12.75
N GLU A 352 -2.11 11.14 13.55
CA GLU A 352 -1.87 11.45 14.95
C GLU A 352 -1.68 10.15 15.74
N GLY A 353 -0.64 10.09 16.57
CA GLY A 353 -0.34 8.94 17.43
C GLY A 353 0.41 7.79 16.74
N ILE A 354 0.87 7.96 15.51
CA ILE A 354 1.75 7.00 14.85
C ILE A 354 3.09 6.91 15.58
N GLU A 355 3.53 5.70 15.83
CA GLU A 355 4.79 5.37 16.51
C GLU A 355 5.78 4.65 15.56
N PRO A 356 7.08 4.56 15.90
CA PRO A 356 8.04 3.79 15.12
C PRO A 356 7.59 2.35 14.91
N ASN A 357 7.75 1.85 13.69
CA ASN A 357 7.36 0.51 13.20
C ASN A 357 5.87 0.29 12.94
N ASP A 358 4.99 1.26 13.12
CA ASP A 358 3.56 1.12 12.82
C ASP A 358 3.28 0.81 11.34
N ALA A 359 4.25 1.09 10.48
CA ALA A 359 4.18 0.86 9.04
C ALA A 359 3.03 1.62 8.35
N PHE A 360 2.75 2.88 8.77
CA PHE A 360 1.78 3.73 8.09
C PHE A 360 2.18 3.94 6.63
N GLY A 361 1.24 3.77 5.70
CA GLY A 361 1.52 3.81 4.26
C GLY A 361 1.96 2.47 3.65
N LEU A 362 1.87 1.36 4.39
CA LEU A 362 2.10 0.02 3.81
C LEU A 362 1.04 -0.30 2.75
N ALA A 363 -0.20 0.11 2.96
CA ALA A 363 -1.29 0.01 2.03
C ALA A 363 -2.00 1.36 1.90
N VAL A 364 -2.41 1.71 0.69
CA VAL A 364 -3.12 2.96 0.38
C VAL A 364 -4.23 2.72 -0.62
N ALA A 365 -5.33 3.45 -0.48
CA ALA A 365 -6.41 3.51 -1.46
C ALA A 365 -6.88 4.97 -1.61
N LEU A 366 -7.35 5.33 -2.80
CA LEU A 366 -7.78 6.68 -3.15
C LEU A 366 -9.08 6.60 -3.95
N ASP A 367 -10.09 7.40 -3.56
CA ASP A 367 -11.33 7.54 -4.31
C ASP A 367 -11.88 8.97 -4.15
N GLY A 368 -11.91 9.74 -5.22
CA GLY A 368 -12.23 11.16 -5.18
C GLY A 368 -11.24 11.93 -4.30
N GLY A 369 -11.77 12.69 -3.36
CA GLY A 369 -10.98 13.43 -2.37
C GLY A 369 -10.75 12.67 -1.07
N THR A 370 -10.91 11.35 -1.03
CA THR A 370 -10.73 10.52 0.16
C THR A 370 -9.53 9.58 -0.01
N ALA A 371 -8.62 9.57 0.95
CA ALA A 371 -7.50 8.64 1.03
C ALA A 371 -7.67 7.74 2.26
N LEU A 372 -7.44 6.44 2.08
CA LEU A 372 -7.39 5.46 3.17
C LEU A 372 -5.97 4.90 3.25
N VAL A 373 -5.39 4.96 4.44
CA VAL A 373 -4.00 4.57 4.66
C VAL A 373 -3.91 3.58 5.80
N GLY A 374 -3.32 2.42 5.55
CA GLY A 374 -3.12 1.37 6.53
C GLY A 374 -1.84 1.55 7.35
N ALA A 375 -1.92 1.18 8.63
CA ALA A 375 -0.81 1.07 9.59
C ALA A 375 -0.95 -0.27 10.33
N PRO A 376 -0.60 -1.40 9.69
CA PRO A 376 -0.94 -2.72 10.21
C PRO A 376 -0.21 -3.14 11.48
N ASN A 377 0.89 -2.48 11.81
CA ASN A 377 1.65 -2.78 13.02
C ASN A 377 1.33 -1.81 14.18
N HIS A 378 0.31 -0.95 14.04
CA HIS A 378 -0.06 -0.02 15.10
C HIS A 378 -0.64 -0.78 16.32
N ASP A 379 -0.12 -0.46 17.51
CA ASP A 379 -0.58 -1.04 18.76
C ASP A 379 -1.91 -0.44 19.21
N ILE A 380 -2.89 -1.26 19.54
CA ILE A 380 -4.20 -0.82 20.01
C ILE A 380 -4.36 -1.17 21.49
N GLN A 381 -4.34 -0.17 22.36
CA GLN A 381 -4.54 -0.34 23.81
C GLN A 381 -3.59 -1.36 24.45
N GLY A 382 -2.37 -1.48 23.93
CA GLY A 382 -1.35 -2.41 24.40
C GLY A 382 -1.48 -3.82 23.83
N VAL A 383 -2.30 -3.99 22.79
CA VAL A 383 -2.33 -5.19 21.95
C VAL A 383 -1.37 -4.94 20.78
N GLU A 384 -0.26 -5.70 20.74
CA GLU A 384 0.82 -5.53 19.76
C GLU A 384 0.34 -5.87 18.35
N ASP A 385 0.74 -5.06 17.36
CA ASP A 385 0.48 -5.23 15.93
C ASP A 385 -1.00 -5.52 15.59
N ALA A 386 -1.92 -4.94 16.34
CA ALA A 386 -3.36 -5.12 16.10
C ALA A 386 -3.82 -4.41 14.82
N GLY A 387 -3.18 -3.31 14.50
CA GLY A 387 -3.33 -2.53 13.28
C GLY A 387 -4.46 -1.51 13.28
N ARG A 388 -4.30 -0.50 12.43
CA ARG A 388 -5.25 0.62 12.23
C ARG A 388 -5.27 1.07 10.77
N ALA A 389 -6.37 1.66 10.33
CA ALA A 389 -6.49 2.36 9.06
C ALA A 389 -7.00 3.79 9.31
N TYR A 390 -6.47 4.76 8.58
CA TYR A 390 -6.74 6.19 8.74
C TYR A 390 -7.35 6.77 7.48
N VAL A 391 -8.36 7.62 7.65
CA VAL A 391 -9.05 8.31 6.57
C VAL A 391 -8.63 9.76 6.53
N PHE A 392 -8.26 10.24 5.35
CA PHE A 392 -7.97 11.64 5.08
C PHE A 392 -8.92 12.17 4.03
N GLU A 393 -9.43 13.38 4.28
CA GLU A 393 -10.32 14.08 3.36
C GLU A 393 -9.65 15.32 2.79
N GLN A 394 -9.88 15.55 1.50
CA GLN A 394 -9.37 16.72 0.78
C GLN A 394 -10.33 17.90 0.86
N ASP A 395 -9.87 19.05 1.33
CA ASP A 395 -10.56 20.35 1.17
C ASP A 395 -9.66 21.32 0.40
N GLY A 396 -9.95 21.47 -0.87
CA GLY A 396 -9.14 22.25 -1.79
C GLY A 396 -7.77 21.62 -2.05
N THR A 397 -6.71 22.15 -1.43
CA THR A 397 -5.35 21.60 -1.54
C THR A 397 -4.85 21.00 -0.23
N GLU A 398 -5.65 21.06 0.82
CA GLU A 398 -5.32 20.54 2.14
C GLU A 398 -5.93 19.17 2.34
N TRP A 399 -5.17 18.27 2.96
CA TRP A 399 -5.62 16.95 3.37
C TRP A 399 -5.59 16.89 4.89
N THR A 400 -6.69 16.44 5.48
CA THR A 400 -6.83 16.35 6.95
C THR A 400 -7.33 14.97 7.33
N GLU A 401 -6.75 14.41 8.40
CA GLU A 401 -7.28 13.20 9.02
C GLU A 401 -8.70 13.48 9.51
N SER A 402 -9.66 12.68 9.04
CA SER A 402 -11.08 12.83 9.35
C SER A 402 -11.58 11.74 10.28
N ASP A 403 -11.03 10.52 10.14
CA ASP A 403 -11.43 9.35 10.95
C ASP A 403 -10.31 8.30 10.99
N SER A 404 -10.44 7.31 11.87
CA SER A 404 -9.58 6.13 11.91
C SER A 404 -10.33 4.90 12.40
N TYR A 405 -9.98 3.73 11.89
CA TYR A 405 -10.64 2.48 12.17
C TYR A 405 -9.66 1.43 12.70
N SER A 406 -10.15 0.57 13.57
CA SER A 406 -9.47 -0.64 14.04
C SER A 406 -10.49 -1.75 14.25
N ALA A 407 -10.06 -2.98 14.38
CA ALA A 407 -10.95 -4.08 14.73
C ALA A 407 -11.65 -3.79 16.08
N ALA A 408 -12.96 -4.06 16.16
CA ALA A 408 -13.74 -3.87 17.39
C ALA A 408 -13.21 -4.72 18.56
N THR A 409 -12.58 -5.84 18.24
CA THR A 409 -11.83 -6.69 19.18
C THR A 409 -10.41 -6.85 18.63
N PRO A 410 -9.47 -5.98 19.04
CA PRO A 410 -8.10 -6.09 18.60
C PRO A 410 -7.49 -7.43 19.03
N THR A 411 -6.73 -8.05 18.15
CA THR A 411 -5.96 -9.27 18.41
C THR A 411 -4.49 -9.02 18.17
N GLU A 412 -3.63 -9.63 18.97
CA GLU A 412 -2.18 -9.56 18.77
C GLU A 412 -1.82 -10.07 17.37
N ASN A 413 -1.00 -9.33 16.64
CA ASN A 413 -0.67 -9.55 15.24
C ASN A 413 -1.89 -9.61 14.29
N GLY A 414 -3.00 -8.95 14.64
CA GLY A 414 -4.22 -8.91 13.82
C GLY A 414 -4.03 -8.19 12.50
N ARG A 415 -3.11 -7.24 12.46
CA ARG A 415 -2.66 -6.49 11.27
C ARG A 415 -3.79 -5.82 10.47
N PHE A 416 -4.77 -5.24 11.17
CA PHE A 416 -5.80 -4.44 10.53
C PHE A 416 -5.18 -3.30 9.71
N GLY A 417 -5.51 -3.19 8.42
CA GLY A 417 -4.94 -2.19 7.52
C GLY A 417 -3.80 -2.72 6.63
N VAL A 418 -3.53 -4.03 6.60
CA VAL A 418 -2.56 -4.62 5.67
C VAL A 418 -3.03 -4.54 4.21
N ALA A 419 -4.32 -4.59 3.99
CA ALA A 419 -4.99 -4.32 2.73
C ALA A 419 -6.09 -3.29 2.96
N VAL A 420 -6.18 -2.31 2.08
CA VAL A 420 -7.21 -1.27 2.10
C VAL A 420 -7.73 -1.03 0.69
N GLU A 421 -9.04 -0.79 0.58
CA GLU A 421 -9.70 -0.52 -0.70
C GLU A 421 -10.81 0.50 -0.49
N LEU A 422 -11.03 1.38 -1.48
CA LEU A 422 -12.10 2.37 -1.51
C LEU A 422 -12.89 2.24 -2.81
N GLY A 423 -14.20 2.27 -2.71
CA GLY A 423 -15.06 2.26 -3.89
C GLY A 423 -16.54 2.16 -3.53
N SER A 424 -17.42 2.65 -4.40
CA SER A 424 -18.88 2.54 -4.24
C SER A 424 -19.41 3.09 -2.90
N GLY A 425 -18.73 4.07 -2.29
CA GLY A 425 -19.10 4.63 -0.98
C GLY A 425 -18.74 3.73 0.21
N LEU A 426 -17.92 2.71 -0.01
CA LEU A 426 -17.44 1.77 0.99
C LEU A 426 -15.93 1.89 1.17
N ALA A 427 -15.45 1.46 2.32
CA ALA A 427 -14.05 1.12 2.55
C ALA A 427 -13.99 -0.35 2.98
N VAL A 428 -13.00 -1.08 2.46
CA VAL A 428 -12.71 -2.45 2.92
C VAL A 428 -11.30 -2.48 3.49
N VAL A 429 -11.19 -3.07 4.68
CA VAL A 429 -9.91 -3.17 5.39
C VAL A 429 -9.65 -4.62 5.77
N GLY A 430 -8.55 -5.15 5.33
CA GLY A 430 -8.11 -6.50 5.64
C GLY A 430 -7.33 -6.59 6.94
N ALA A 431 -7.49 -7.71 7.64
CA ALA A 431 -6.79 -8.07 8.85
C ALA A 431 -6.50 -9.59 8.82
N PRO A 432 -5.47 -10.03 8.09
CA PRO A 432 -5.23 -11.45 7.82
C PRO A 432 -4.78 -12.24 9.06
N GLY A 433 -4.43 -11.57 10.16
CA GLY A 433 -3.79 -12.19 11.30
C GLY A 433 -2.30 -12.43 11.07
N ALA A 434 -1.63 -13.07 12.03
CA ALA A 434 -0.25 -13.48 11.86
C ALA A 434 -0.17 -14.74 11.00
N ASP A 435 0.69 -14.74 9.99
CA ASP A 435 0.93 -15.91 9.14
C ASP A 435 1.39 -17.14 9.95
N ASP A 436 2.02 -16.90 11.10
CA ASP A 436 2.62 -17.95 11.96
C ASP A 436 1.76 -18.23 13.22
N ASP A 437 0.67 -17.52 13.46
CA ASP A 437 -0.22 -17.81 14.59
C ASP A 437 -1.47 -18.56 14.13
N PRO A 438 -1.49 -19.91 14.29
CA PRO A 438 -2.62 -20.72 13.84
C PRO A 438 -3.89 -20.53 14.68
N GLU A 439 -3.89 -19.63 15.66
CA GLU A 439 -5.05 -19.36 16.53
C GLU A 439 -5.80 -18.09 16.14
N VAL A 440 -5.21 -17.21 15.29
CA VAL A 440 -5.82 -15.94 14.83
C VAL A 440 -6.37 -16.11 13.42
N PRO A 441 -7.67 -16.28 13.22
CA PRO A 441 -8.27 -16.32 11.89
C PRO A 441 -8.25 -14.92 11.26
N GLY A 442 -7.98 -14.86 9.96
CA GLY A 442 -8.08 -13.64 9.20
C GLY A 442 -9.51 -13.11 9.09
N SER A 443 -9.63 -11.81 8.89
CA SER A 443 -10.90 -11.09 8.75
C SER A 443 -10.76 -9.97 7.74
N ALA A 444 -11.90 -9.51 7.20
CA ALA A 444 -11.98 -8.24 6.48
C ALA A 444 -13.17 -7.45 7.03
N PHE A 445 -13.09 -6.12 6.95
CA PHE A 445 -14.08 -5.23 7.52
C PHE A 445 -14.59 -4.30 6.43
N VAL A 446 -15.91 -4.22 6.30
CA VAL A 446 -16.57 -3.27 5.42
C VAL A 446 -17.06 -2.11 6.27
N LEU A 447 -16.75 -0.90 5.82
CA LEU A 447 -17.10 0.34 6.49
C LEU A 447 -17.83 1.25 5.48
N GLU A 448 -18.90 1.91 5.88
CA GLU A 448 -19.54 2.95 5.08
C GLU A 448 -18.84 4.29 5.30
N ARG A 449 -18.71 5.06 4.21
CA ARG A 449 -18.13 6.43 4.22
C ARG A 449 -19.20 7.49 4.32
#